data_e1d171933879dcdb87c9d231f3aaa44e
#
_entry.id   e1d171933879dcdb87c9d231f3aaa44e
#
_cell.length_a   1.000
_cell.length_b   1.000
_cell.length_c   1.000
_cell.angle_alpha   90.00
_cell.angle_beta   90.00
_cell.angle_gamma   90.00
#
_symmetry.space_group_name_H-M   'P 1'
#
loop_
_entity.id
_entity.type
_entity.pdbx_description
1 polymer ?
#
loop_
_entity_poly.entity_id
_entity_poly.type
_entity_poly.pdbx_seq_one_letter_code
_entity_poly.pdbx_strand_id
1 'polypeptide(L)'
;METQKKISVMGVLSEGMSLGIKNAVSLLVATVLWIVTIWIPYLNVGTTIAMTTIPIELSKGKVISPVFIFDSKYRKYMAEFFTLIGLMAMAVIPALFFMIVPAIVISLGWSLAIYILLDKGVAPGEAMVQSNKATYGYKWTIFGVQFILGLAYSILSFIFGLIPLLGILLVLCLIIAYVIISMGCSAVIYRNLTAETPEIPDVQEEP
;
A
#
# COMPACT_ATOMS: atom_id res chain seq x y z
N MET A 1 -0.52 -24.44 16.96
CA MET A 1 -1.47 -23.37 16.55
C MET A 1 -0.91 -22.07 17.08
N GLU A 2 -0.08 -21.40 16.28
CA GLU A 2 0.38 -20.05 16.62
C GLU A 2 -0.78 -19.08 16.37
N THR A 3 -1.12 -18.32 17.38
CA THR A 3 -2.20 -17.34 17.37
C THR A 3 -1.85 -16.24 16.36
N GLN A 4 -2.46 -16.28 15.18
CA GLN A 4 -2.42 -15.17 14.22
C GLN A 4 -2.74 -13.87 14.99
N LYS A 5 -1.80 -12.94 14.99
CA LYS A 5 -1.94 -11.66 15.70
C LYS A 5 -3.11 -10.89 15.09
N LYS A 6 -4.23 -10.87 15.79
CA LYS A 6 -5.49 -10.27 15.32
C LYS A 6 -5.30 -8.77 15.14
N ILE A 7 -5.40 -8.27 13.90
CA ILE A 7 -5.38 -6.82 13.64
C ILE A 7 -6.75 -6.22 13.97
N SER A 8 -6.73 -5.06 14.63
CA SER A 8 -7.94 -4.26 14.86
C SER A 8 -7.83 -2.93 14.12
N VAL A 9 -8.96 -2.34 13.75
CA VAL A 9 -8.99 -1.05 13.03
C VAL A 9 -8.25 0.03 13.81
N MET A 10 -8.56 0.21 15.09
CA MET A 10 -7.93 1.23 15.93
C MET A 10 -6.45 0.95 16.18
N GLY A 11 -6.07 -0.32 16.35
CA GLY A 11 -4.66 -0.71 16.48
C GLY A 11 -3.84 -0.34 15.24
N VAL A 12 -4.36 -0.66 14.05
CA VAL A 12 -3.71 -0.31 12.78
C VAL A 12 -3.62 1.21 12.61
N LEU A 13 -4.67 1.96 12.92
CA LEU A 13 -4.67 3.41 12.80
C LEU A 13 -3.65 4.06 13.75
N SER A 14 -3.64 3.68 15.03
CA SER A 14 -2.73 4.27 16.03
C SER A 14 -1.27 3.94 15.73
N GLU A 15 -0.96 2.70 15.41
CA GLU A 15 0.38 2.27 15.08
C GLU A 15 0.85 2.81 13.73
N GLY A 16 -0.03 2.79 12.71
CA GLY A 16 0.26 3.34 11.38
C GLY A 16 0.52 4.83 11.43
N MET A 17 -0.26 5.58 12.21
CA MET A 17 -0.02 7.01 12.47
C MET A 17 1.34 7.23 13.13
N SER A 18 1.70 6.46 14.14
CA SER A 18 2.99 6.56 14.82
C SER A 18 4.16 6.28 13.85
N LEU A 19 4.05 5.20 13.04
CA LEU A 19 5.07 4.87 12.04
C LEU A 19 5.19 5.95 10.96
N GLY A 20 4.07 6.46 10.46
CA GLY A 20 4.05 7.52 9.47
C GLY A 20 4.69 8.80 9.98
N ILE A 21 4.28 9.30 11.16
CA ILE A 21 4.80 10.52 11.75
C ILE A 21 6.30 10.41 12.05
N LYS A 22 6.75 9.26 12.57
CA LYS A 22 8.17 9.02 12.85
C LYS A 22 9.07 9.15 11.61
N ASN A 23 8.54 8.84 10.43
CA ASN A 23 9.23 8.94 9.15
C ASN A 23 8.76 10.13 8.29
N ALA A 24 7.94 11.04 8.83
CA ALA A 24 7.23 12.07 8.07
C ALA A 24 8.15 12.91 7.18
N VAL A 25 9.30 13.36 7.70
CA VAL A 25 10.25 14.18 6.93
C VAL A 25 10.80 13.42 5.75
N SER A 26 11.24 12.17 5.95
CA SER A 26 11.77 11.32 4.87
C SER A 26 10.70 11.02 3.81
N LEU A 27 9.48 10.73 4.23
CA LEU A 27 8.36 10.46 3.34
C LEU A 27 7.95 11.69 2.55
N LEU A 28 7.95 12.86 3.18
CA LEU A 28 7.66 14.13 2.52
C LEU A 28 8.70 14.42 1.43
N VAL A 29 9.99 14.33 1.76
CA VAL A 29 11.06 14.58 0.78
C VAL A 29 11.00 13.54 -0.35
N ALA A 30 10.80 12.27 -0.06
CA ALA A 30 10.63 11.22 -1.07
C ALA A 30 9.42 11.52 -1.99
N THR A 31 8.31 11.98 -1.45
CA THR A 31 7.10 12.34 -2.21
C THR A 31 7.38 13.54 -3.13
N VAL A 32 8.06 14.57 -2.64
CA VAL A 32 8.44 15.74 -3.47
C VAL A 32 9.37 15.32 -4.61
N LEU A 33 10.38 14.51 -4.32
CA LEU A 33 11.29 13.97 -5.33
C LEU A 33 10.55 13.12 -6.37
N TRP A 34 9.61 12.29 -5.92
CA TRP A 34 8.78 11.50 -6.82
C TRP A 34 7.93 12.38 -7.75
N ILE A 35 7.27 13.42 -7.23
CA ILE A 35 6.48 14.38 -8.05
C ILE A 35 7.35 15.03 -9.13
N VAL A 36 8.58 15.41 -8.81
CA VAL A 36 9.52 15.98 -9.78
C VAL A 36 9.87 14.97 -10.88
N THR A 37 9.99 13.68 -10.53
CA THR A 37 10.36 12.63 -11.49
C THR A 37 9.19 12.12 -12.34
N ILE A 38 7.94 12.44 -12.02
CA ILE A 38 6.74 12.02 -12.79
C ILE A 38 6.86 12.40 -14.27
N TRP A 39 7.44 13.56 -14.55
CA TRP A 39 7.56 14.10 -15.91
C TRP A 39 8.71 13.49 -16.72
N ILE A 40 9.56 12.67 -16.13
CA ILE A 40 10.72 12.07 -16.78
C ILE A 40 10.35 10.62 -17.14
N PRO A 41 10.09 10.31 -18.44
CA PRO A 41 9.78 8.95 -18.87
C PRO A 41 10.87 7.96 -18.40
N TYR A 42 10.50 6.71 -18.16
CA TYR A 42 11.37 5.66 -17.68
C TYR A 42 11.86 5.83 -16.22
N LEU A 43 12.28 7.04 -15.80
CA LEU A 43 12.66 7.29 -14.42
C LEU A 43 11.44 7.23 -13.50
N ASN A 44 10.30 7.79 -13.94
CA ASN A 44 9.05 7.80 -13.18
C ASN A 44 8.55 6.38 -12.83
N VAL A 45 8.78 5.40 -13.69
CA VAL A 45 8.37 4.01 -13.42
C VAL A 45 9.18 3.45 -12.24
N GLY A 46 10.51 3.60 -12.28
CA GLY A 46 11.37 3.13 -11.20
C GLY A 46 11.06 3.83 -9.86
N THR A 47 10.88 5.15 -9.88
CA THR A 47 10.55 5.91 -8.67
C THR A 47 9.14 5.60 -8.16
N THR A 48 8.17 5.32 -9.03
CA THR A 48 6.83 4.88 -8.63
C THR A 48 6.87 3.49 -7.97
N ILE A 49 7.61 2.54 -8.54
CA ILE A 49 7.81 1.22 -7.91
C ILE A 49 8.47 1.39 -6.54
N ALA A 50 9.50 2.24 -6.45
CA ALA A 50 10.17 2.53 -5.18
C ALA A 50 9.19 3.10 -4.15
N MET A 51 8.34 4.06 -4.52
CA MET A 51 7.32 4.62 -3.62
C MET A 51 6.33 3.54 -3.12
N THR A 52 5.97 2.57 -3.94
CA THR A 52 5.10 1.46 -3.50
C THR A 52 5.80 0.48 -2.55
N THR A 53 7.13 0.52 -2.42
CA THR A 53 7.86 -0.30 -1.43
C THR A 53 7.93 0.35 -0.05
N ILE A 54 7.53 1.60 0.11
CA ILE A 54 7.58 2.30 1.41
C ILE A 54 6.89 1.52 2.52
N PRO A 55 5.66 1.01 2.37
CA PRO A 55 5.03 0.22 3.42
C PRO A 55 5.83 -1.03 3.81
N ILE A 56 6.54 -1.65 2.87
CA ILE A 56 7.42 -2.81 3.14
C ILE A 56 8.59 -2.39 4.04
N GLU A 57 9.28 -1.31 3.71
CA GLU A 57 10.43 -0.85 4.49
C GLU A 57 9.99 -0.34 5.88
N LEU A 58 8.87 0.37 5.96
CA LEU A 58 8.27 0.78 7.24
C LEU A 58 7.86 -0.43 8.09
N SER A 59 7.33 -1.50 7.48
CA SER A 59 6.93 -2.72 8.18
C SER A 59 8.11 -3.42 8.87
N LYS A 60 9.32 -3.27 8.28
CA LYS A 60 10.58 -3.78 8.81
C LYS A 60 11.22 -2.85 9.86
N GLY A 61 10.56 -1.74 10.21
CA GLY A 61 11.05 -0.77 11.19
C GLY A 61 12.24 0.07 10.72
N LYS A 62 12.53 0.07 9.43
CA LYS A 62 13.66 0.83 8.89
C LYS A 62 13.33 2.30 8.76
N VAL A 63 14.34 3.14 9.01
CA VAL A 63 14.29 4.56 8.68
C VAL A 63 14.57 4.71 7.18
N ILE A 64 13.66 5.35 6.47
CA ILE A 64 13.73 5.49 5.02
C ILE A 64 14.62 6.69 4.66
N SER A 65 15.65 6.46 3.83
CA SER A 65 16.40 7.56 3.21
C SER A 65 15.57 8.13 2.05
N PRO A 66 15.37 9.45 1.95
CA PRO A 66 14.54 10.03 0.89
C PRO A 66 14.99 9.73 -0.54
N VAL A 67 16.29 9.53 -0.73
CA VAL A 67 16.89 9.28 -2.06
C VAL A 67 16.79 7.82 -2.50
N PHE A 68 16.23 6.94 -1.68
CA PHE A 68 16.09 5.51 -2.02
C PHE A 68 15.30 5.29 -3.32
N ILE A 69 14.40 6.22 -3.69
CA ILE A 69 13.58 6.12 -4.89
C ILE A 69 14.39 6.05 -6.19
N PHE A 70 15.65 6.49 -6.17
CA PHE A 70 16.53 6.47 -7.35
C PHE A 70 17.32 5.16 -7.49
N ASP A 71 17.20 4.23 -6.55
CA ASP A 71 17.92 2.96 -6.61
C ASP A 71 17.45 2.13 -7.82
N SER A 72 18.41 1.69 -8.62
CA SER A 72 18.17 0.91 -9.84
C SER A 72 17.50 -0.44 -9.59
N LYS A 73 17.61 -0.98 -8.37
CA LYS A 73 17.00 -2.26 -8.00
C LYS A 73 15.48 -2.29 -8.23
N TYR A 74 14.80 -1.14 -8.09
CA TYR A 74 13.34 -1.07 -8.28
C TYR A 74 12.91 -1.28 -9.73
N ARG A 75 13.79 -1.03 -10.70
CA ARG A 75 13.52 -1.28 -12.11
C ARG A 75 13.58 -2.76 -12.48
N LYS A 76 14.20 -3.60 -11.63
CA LYS A 76 14.28 -5.05 -11.86
C LYS A 76 12.91 -5.70 -11.95
N TYR A 77 11.94 -5.22 -11.19
CA TYR A 77 10.59 -5.80 -11.13
C TYR A 77 9.56 -5.04 -11.99
N MET A 78 10.03 -4.26 -12.97
CA MET A 78 9.14 -3.43 -13.78
C MET A 78 8.12 -4.28 -14.57
N ALA A 79 8.57 -5.37 -15.18
CA ALA A 79 7.71 -6.24 -15.98
C ALA A 79 6.65 -6.93 -15.11
N GLU A 80 7.06 -7.50 -14.00
CA GLU A 80 6.19 -8.19 -13.04
C GLU A 80 5.19 -7.21 -12.40
N PHE A 81 5.65 -5.99 -12.08
CA PHE A 81 4.80 -4.94 -11.54
C PHE A 81 3.68 -4.55 -12.50
N PHE A 82 3.99 -4.29 -13.77
CA PHE A 82 2.98 -3.97 -14.77
C PHE A 82 2.07 -5.15 -15.07
N THR A 83 2.61 -6.38 -15.10
CA THR A 83 1.82 -7.60 -15.28
C THR A 83 0.82 -7.75 -14.13
N LEU A 84 1.25 -7.56 -12.89
CA LEU A 84 0.37 -7.63 -11.72
C LEU A 84 -0.75 -6.60 -11.79
N ILE A 85 -0.40 -5.32 -12.05
CA ILE A 85 -1.41 -4.25 -12.17
C ILE A 85 -2.39 -4.56 -13.31
N GLY A 86 -1.89 -5.03 -14.45
CA GLY A 86 -2.72 -5.43 -15.59
C GLY A 86 -3.71 -6.55 -15.22
N LEU A 87 -3.24 -7.60 -14.57
CA LEU A 87 -4.09 -8.72 -14.12
C LEU A 87 -5.16 -8.24 -13.12
N MET A 88 -4.77 -7.43 -12.15
CA MET A 88 -5.71 -6.86 -11.19
C MET A 88 -6.76 -5.97 -11.88
N ALA A 89 -6.33 -5.11 -12.80
CA ALA A 89 -7.23 -4.24 -13.54
C ALA A 89 -8.23 -5.02 -14.42
N MET A 90 -7.76 -6.05 -15.10
CA MET A 90 -8.60 -6.93 -15.94
C MET A 90 -9.68 -7.66 -15.14
N ALA A 91 -9.49 -7.89 -13.86
CA ALA A 91 -10.50 -8.51 -13.00
C ALA A 91 -11.39 -7.46 -12.31
N VAL A 92 -10.81 -6.38 -11.77
CA VAL A 92 -11.55 -5.39 -10.98
C VAL A 92 -12.44 -4.51 -11.87
N ILE A 93 -11.95 -4.09 -13.06
CA ILE A 93 -12.73 -3.21 -13.95
C ILE A 93 -14.04 -3.86 -14.41
N PRO A 94 -14.07 -5.09 -14.95
CA PRO A 94 -15.33 -5.76 -15.26
C PRO A 94 -16.22 -5.96 -14.03
N ALA A 95 -15.63 -6.32 -12.87
CA ALA A 95 -16.39 -6.52 -11.65
C ALA A 95 -17.13 -5.24 -11.21
N LEU A 96 -16.55 -4.05 -11.43
CA LEU A 96 -17.21 -2.77 -11.15
C LEU A 96 -18.46 -2.55 -12.02
N PHE A 97 -18.43 -2.97 -13.29
CA PHE A 97 -19.58 -2.86 -14.19
C PHE A 97 -20.73 -3.81 -13.82
N PHE A 98 -20.40 -5.00 -13.32
CA PHE A 98 -21.41 -5.98 -12.97
C PHE A 98 -21.96 -5.80 -11.55
N MET A 99 -21.09 -5.58 -10.58
CA MET A 99 -21.47 -5.38 -9.17
C MET A 99 -20.35 -4.69 -8.39
N ILE A 100 -20.67 -3.59 -7.73
CA ILE A 100 -19.71 -2.82 -6.92
C ILE A 100 -19.14 -3.66 -5.76
N VAL A 101 -19.99 -4.44 -5.08
CA VAL A 101 -19.57 -5.22 -3.90
C VAL A 101 -18.50 -6.27 -4.20
N PRO A 102 -18.62 -7.13 -5.23
CA PRO A 102 -17.55 -8.02 -5.63
C PRO A 102 -16.24 -7.31 -5.97
N ALA A 103 -16.31 -6.16 -6.66
CA ALA A 103 -15.12 -5.38 -7.00
C ALA A 103 -14.38 -4.91 -5.73
N ILE A 104 -15.09 -4.42 -4.72
CA ILE A 104 -14.52 -4.02 -3.43
C ILE A 104 -13.87 -5.24 -2.75
N VAL A 105 -14.56 -6.37 -2.68
CA VAL A 105 -14.05 -7.59 -2.02
C VAL A 105 -12.79 -8.12 -2.68
N ILE A 106 -12.74 -8.11 -4.02
CA ILE A 106 -11.56 -8.52 -4.80
C ILE A 106 -10.41 -7.53 -4.55
N SER A 107 -10.66 -6.23 -4.64
CA SER A 107 -9.64 -5.20 -4.42
C SER A 107 -9.04 -5.29 -3.02
N LEU A 108 -9.84 -5.52 -1.98
CA LEU A 108 -9.37 -5.75 -0.62
C LEU A 108 -8.56 -7.06 -0.51
N GLY A 109 -8.99 -8.12 -1.22
CA GLY A 109 -8.27 -9.37 -1.29
C GLY A 109 -6.86 -9.23 -1.87
N TRP A 110 -6.69 -8.35 -2.84
CA TRP A 110 -5.41 -8.13 -3.53
C TRP A 110 -4.65 -6.88 -3.07
N SER A 111 -5.10 -6.25 -2.00
CA SER A 111 -4.50 -5.01 -1.47
C SER A 111 -3.01 -5.15 -1.07
N LEU A 112 -2.57 -6.36 -0.74
CA LEU A 112 -1.18 -6.66 -0.39
C LEU A 112 -0.37 -7.27 -1.53
N ALA A 113 -0.97 -7.55 -2.70
CA ALA A 113 -0.33 -8.28 -3.78
C ALA A 113 0.94 -7.58 -4.30
N ILE A 114 0.89 -6.25 -4.48
CA ILE A 114 2.04 -5.46 -4.93
C ILE A 114 3.18 -5.54 -3.91
N TYR A 115 2.89 -5.46 -2.62
CA TYR A 115 3.89 -5.56 -1.57
C TYR A 115 4.53 -6.95 -1.53
N ILE A 116 3.74 -8.01 -1.66
CA ILE A 116 4.22 -9.39 -1.69
C ILE A 116 5.13 -9.62 -2.89
N LEU A 117 4.73 -9.16 -4.08
CA LEU A 117 5.54 -9.25 -5.29
C LEU A 117 6.90 -8.56 -5.12
N LEU A 118 6.90 -7.31 -4.63
CA LEU A 118 8.11 -6.51 -4.53
C LEU A 118 9.04 -6.95 -3.37
N ASP A 119 8.48 -7.50 -2.30
CA ASP A 119 9.25 -7.96 -1.13
C ASP A 119 9.79 -9.38 -1.31
N LYS A 120 8.96 -10.29 -1.82
CA LYS A 120 9.31 -11.72 -1.94
C LYS A 120 9.79 -12.09 -3.34
N GLY A 121 9.59 -11.26 -4.36
CA GLY A 121 10.00 -11.53 -5.74
C GLY A 121 9.24 -12.68 -6.40
N VAL A 122 8.04 -13.01 -5.90
CA VAL A 122 7.20 -14.09 -6.43
C VAL A 122 6.49 -13.66 -7.74
N ALA A 123 6.00 -14.64 -8.50
CA ALA A 123 5.25 -14.37 -9.73
C ALA A 123 3.97 -13.57 -9.47
N PRO A 124 3.50 -12.72 -10.41
CA PRO A 124 2.32 -11.87 -10.22
C PRO A 124 1.06 -12.62 -9.78
N GLY A 125 0.75 -13.76 -10.42
CA GLY A 125 -0.40 -14.59 -10.05
C GLY A 125 -0.27 -15.17 -8.64
N GLU A 126 0.92 -15.57 -8.25
CA GLU A 126 1.20 -16.09 -6.90
C GLU A 126 1.05 -14.98 -5.86
N ALA A 127 1.55 -13.77 -6.13
CA ALA A 127 1.37 -12.62 -5.26
C ALA A 127 -0.12 -12.32 -4.99
N MET A 128 -0.97 -12.44 -6.02
CA MET A 128 -2.44 -12.28 -5.87
C MET A 128 -3.04 -13.37 -4.98
N VAL A 129 -2.64 -14.62 -5.16
CA VAL A 129 -3.11 -15.75 -4.34
C VAL A 129 -2.67 -15.58 -2.89
N GLN A 130 -1.39 -15.27 -2.66
CA GLN A 130 -0.85 -15.05 -1.31
C GLN A 130 -1.55 -13.87 -0.63
N SER A 131 -1.78 -12.75 -1.34
CA SER A 131 -2.50 -11.60 -0.83
C SER A 131 -3.92 -11.96 -0.39
N ASN A 132 -4.67 -12.68 -1.24
CA ASN A 132 -6.04 -13.08 -0.91
C ASN A 132 -6.10 -14.03 0.29
N LYS A 133 -5.12 -14.94 0.44
CA LYS A 133 -4.99 -15.80 1.63
C LYS A 133 -4.69 -14.97 2.88
N ALA A 134 -3.72 -14.05 2.81
CA ALA A 134 -3.30 -13.22 3.93
C ALA A 134 -4.43 -12.28 4.42
N THR A 135 -5.21 -11.72 3.51
CA THR A 135 -6.33 -10.81 3.83
C THR A 135 -7.62 -11.54 4.21
N TYR A 136 -7.67 -12.87 4.09
CA TYR A 136 -8.86 -13.64 4.44
C TYR A 136 -9.21 -13.48 5.92
N GLY A 137 -10.47 -13.15 6.19
CA GLY A 137 -10.93 -12.84 7.57
C GLY A 137 -10.69 -11.40 8.02
N TYR A 138 -9.81 -10.63 7.34
CA TYR A 138 -9.45 -9.26 7.72
C TYR A 138 -9.89 -8.19 6.72
N LYS A 139 -10.62 -8.57 5.64
CA LYS A 139 -11.07 -7.63 4.60
C LYS A 139 -11.86 -6.45 5.18
N TRP A 140 -12.75 -6.72 6.13
CA TRP A 140 -13.52 -5.67 6.81
C TRP A 140 -12.66 -4.76 7.68
N THR A 141 -11.62 -5.28 8.31
CA THR A 141 -10.66 -4.47 9.07
C THR A 141 -9.88 -3.55 8.13
N ILE A 142 -9.38 -4.07 7.01
CA ILE A 142 -8.69 -3.29 5.98
C ILE A 142 -9.60 -2.22 5.42
N PHE A 143 -10.84 -2.58 5.07
CA PHE A 143 -11.85 -1.63 4.61
C PHE A 143 -12.12 -0.55 5.65
N GLY A 144 -12.31 -0.92 6.93
CA GLY A 144 -12.57 0.01 8.02
C GLY A 144 -11.45 1.03 8.21
N VAL A 145 -10.19 0.59 8.13
CA VAL A 145 -9.03 1.50 8.20
C VAL A 145 -9.06 2.52 7.06
N GLN A 146 -9.23 2.05 5.82
CA GLN A 146 -9.26 2.93 4.65
C GLN A 146 -10.47 3.86 4.67
N PHE A 147 -11.63 3.35 5.09
CA PHE A 147 -12.86 4.12 5.19
C PHE A 147 -12.75 5.25 6.21
N ILE A 148 -12.22 4.96 7.41
CA ILE A 148 -12.03 5.99 8.47
C ILE A 148 -11.04 7.05 8.01
N LEU A 149 -9.90 6.65 7.41
CA LEU A 149 -8.93 7.60 6.87
C LEU A 149 -9.52 8.47 5.76
N GLY A 150 -10.23 7.85 4.82
CA GLY A 150 -10.88 8.57 3.72
C GLY A 150 -11.98 9.52 4.20
N LEU A 151 -12.79 9.09 5.18
CA LEU A 151 -13.85 9.89 5.77
C LEU A 151 -13.26 11.10 6.51
N ALA A 152 -12.25 10.88 7.35
CA ALA A 152 -11.55 11.95 8.07
C ALA A 152 -10.94 12.97 7.09
N TYR A 153 -10.26 12.48 6.05
CA TYR A 153 -9.71 13.32 4.99
C TYR A 153 -10.81 14.14 4.29
N SER A 154 -11.94 13.52 3.93
CA SER A 154 -13.03 14.18 3.22
C SER A 154 -13.68 15.29 4.05
N ILE A 155 -13.94 15.03 5.33
CA ILE A 155 -14.53 16.01 6.26
C ILE A 155 -13.59 17.19 6.45
N LEU A 156 -12.31 16.94 6.74
CA LEU A 156 -11.33 18.00 6.96
C LEU A 156 -11.06 18.80 5.68
N SER A 157 -10.98 18.13 4.53
CA SER A 157 -10.80 18.79 3.24
C SER A 157 -11.98 19.70 2.89
N PHE A 158 -13.21 19.27 3.20
CA PHE A 158 -14.40 20.11 3.04
C PHE A 158 -14.35 21.35 3.94
N ILE A 159 -14.03 21.18 5.23
CA ILE A 159 -13.93 22.29 6.19
C ILE A 159 -12.84 23.29 5.76
N PHE A 160 -11.66 22.80 5.38
CA PHE A 160 -10.55 23.67 4.94
C PHE A 160 -10.86 24.35 3.62
N GLY A 161 -11.56 23.68 2.71
CA GLY A 161 -11.99 24.24 1.43
C GLY A 161 -12.94 25.46 1.55
N LEU A 162 -13.61 25.63 2.71
CA LEU A 162 -14.44 26.80 2.98
C LEU A 162 -13.62 28.07 3.30
N ILE A 163 -12.31 27.93 3.57
CA ILE A 163 -11.43 29.05 3.94
C ILE A 163 -10.77 29.60 2.66
N PRO A 164 -11.09 30.83 2.22
CA PRO A 164 -10.49 31.42 1.03
C PRO A 164 -8.96 31.55 1.16
N LEU A 165 -8.21 31.31 0.09
CA LEU A 165 -6.74 31.38 0.00
C LEU A 165 -5.98 30.43 0.92
N LEU A 166 -6.20 30.49 2.23
CA LEU A 166 -5.52 29.63 3.20
C LEU A 166 -5.97 28.16 3.09
N GLY A 167 -7.21 27.91 2.65
CA GLY A 167 -7.78 26.59 2.51
C GLY A 167 -6.99 25.70 1.53
N ILE A 168 -6.49 26.26 0.45
CA ILE A 168 -5.68 25.52 -0.53
C ILE A 168 -4.40 24.97 0.14
N LEU A 169 -3.70 25.82 0.90
CA LEU A 169 -2.48 25.40 1.61
C LEU A 169 -2.79 24.34 2.67
N LEU A 170 -3.89 24.50 3.41
CA LEU A 170 -4.31 23.52 4.42
C LEU A 170 -4.68 22.17 3.79
N VAL A 171 -5.37 22.18 2.66
CA VAL A 171 -5.70 20.93 1.92
C VAL A 171 -4.44 20.26 1.40
N LEU A 172 -3.46 21.00 0.89
CA LEU A 172 -2.17 20.42 0.48
C LEU A 172 -1.44 19.77 1.65
N CYS A 173 -1.38 20.42 2.80
CA CYS A 173 -0.81 19.81 4.02
C CYS A 173 -1.58 18.57 4.45
N LEU A 174 -2.92 18.59 4.33
CA LEU A 174 -3.78 17.47 4.67
C LEU A 174 -3.54 16.26 3.73
N ILE A 175 -3.36 16.50 2.43
CA ILE A 175 -3.02 15.43 1.46
C ILE A 175 -1.71 14.75 1.87
N ILE A 176 -0.69 15.53 2.18
CA ILE A 176 0.61 14.99 2.62
C ILE A 176 0.45 14.15 3.89
N ALA A 177 -0.27 14.66 4.89
CA ALA A 177 -0.53 13.93 6.12
C ALA A 177 -1.30 12.63 5.86
N TYR A 178 -2.33 12.67 5.00
CA TYR A 178 -3.10 11.50 4.60
C TYR A 178 -2.22 10.41 3.96
N VAL A 179 -1.36 10.80 3.01
CA VAL A 179 -0.44 9.86 2.34
C VAL A 179 0.51 9.21 3.34
N ILE A 180 1.12 10.01 4.22
CA ILE A 180 2.06 9.51 5.24
C ILE A 180 1.38 8.51 6.18
N ILE A 181 0.20 8.84 6.69
CA ILE A 181 -0.54 7.97 7.61
C ILE A 181 -1.02 6.70 6.89
N SER A 182 -1.51 6.83 5.66
CA SER A 182 -1.96 5.69 4.84
C SER A 182 -0.82 4.70 4.57
N MET A 183 0.39 5.19 4.27
CA MET A 183 1.57 4.34 4.10
C MET A 183 1.94 3.62 5.41
N GLY A 184 1.86 4.32 6.56
CA GLY A 184 2.07 3.72 7.87
C GLY A 184 1.05 2.62 8.19
N CYS A 185 -0.24 2.88 7.92
CA CYS A 185 -1.29 1.87 8.11
C CYS A 185 -1.09 0.65 7.20
N SER A 186 -0.71 0.87 5.94
CA SER A 186 -0.40 -0.22 5.00
C SER A 186 0.78 -1.06 5.48
N ALA A 187 1.81 -0.42 6.08
CA ALA A 187 2.95 -1.12 6.66
C ALA A 187 2.54 -2.04 7.84
N VAL A 188 1.68 -1.54 8.72
CA VAL A 188 1.16 -2.32 9.86
C VAL A 188 0.33 -3.50 9.37
N ILE A 189 -0.56 -3.29 8.39
CA ILE A 189 -1.38 -4.35 7.80
C ILE A 189 -0.48 -5.40 7.15
N TYR A 190 0.47 -4.96 6.31
CA TYR A 190 1.41 -5.86 5.62
C TYR A 190 2.19 -6.71 6.63
N ARG A 191 2.85 -6.09 7.60
CA ARG A 191 3.64 -6.78 8.62
C ARG A 191 2.83 -7.84 9.37
N ASN A 192 1.63 -7.48 9.83
CA ASN A 192 0.84 -8.38 10.67
C ASN A 192 0.17 -9.51 9.89
N LEU A 193 -0.11 -9.33 8.59
CA LEU A 193 -0.80 -10.34 7.79
C LEU A 193 0.16 -11.20 6.96
N THR A 194 1.43 -10.77 6.74
CA THR A 194 2.39 -11.54 5.92
C THR A 194 3.54 -12.14 6.72
N ALA A 195 3.70 -11.77 8.01
CA ALA A 195 4.76 -12.30 8.86
C ALA A 195 4.67 -13.81 9.13
N GLU A 196 3.51 -14.43 8.88
CA GLU A 196 3.20 -15.82 9.21
C GLU A 196 2.60 -16.62 8.04
N THR A 197 2.91 -16.31 6.80
CA THR A 197 2.59 -17.25 5.72
C THR A 197 3.68 -18.33 5.73
N PRO A 198 3.41 -19.57 6.26
CA PRO A 198 4.36 -20.65 6.12
C PRO A 198 4.67 -20.81 4.63
N GLU A 199 5.93 -20.97 4.28
CA GLU A 199 6.32 -21.45 2.96
C GLU A 199 5.49 -22.71 2.70
N ILE A 200 4.72 -22.71 1.61
CA ILE A 200 4.02 -23.90 1.16
C ILE A 200 5.15 -24.89 0.85
N PRO A 201 5.23 -26.05 1.56
CA PRO A 201 6.22 -27.06 1.19
C PRO A 201 6.01 -27.36 -0.29
N ASP A 202 7.10 -27.30 -1.07
CA ASP A 202 7.10 -27.74 -2.44
C ASP A 202 6.34 -29.06 -2.52
N VAL A 203 5.28 -29.11 -3.29
CA VAL A 203 4.63 -30.35 -3.65
C VAL A 203 5.69 -31.10 -4.45
N GLN A 204 6.41 -31.99 -3.77
CA GLN A 204 7.27 -32.94 -4.43
C GLN A 204 6.35 -33.72 -5.36
N GLU A 205 6.48 -33.46 -6.65
CA GLU A 205 5.96 -34.36 -7.68
C GLU A 205 6.66 -35.70 -7.43
N GLU A 206 5.97 -36.60 -6.77
CA GLU A 206 6.41 -38.01 -6.70
C GLU A 206 6.41 -38.57 -8.14
N PRO A 207 7.45 -39.31 -8.48
CA PRO A 207 7.70 -39.85 -9.83
C PRO A 207 6.67 -40.86 -10.31
#